data_32434a8302ccda83c05e3dffea697296
#
_entry.id   32434a8302ccda83c05e3dffea697296
#
_cell.length_a   1.000
_cell.length_b   1.000
_cell.length_c   1.000
_cell.angle_alpha   90.00
_cell.angle_beta   90.00
_cell.angle_gamma   90.00
#
_symmetry.space_group_name_H-M   'P 1'
#
loop_
_entity.id
_entity.type
_entity.pdbx_description
1 polymer ?
#
loop_
_entity_poly.entity_id
_entity_poly.type
_entity_poly.pdbx_seq_one_letter_code
_entity_poly.pdbx_strand_id
1 'polypeptide(L)'
;MRRSLSLAILSQVPRSLVEVVVSWNLPMHRWLKVYVFKQSRSRLGPGAAVMLTYLASTVLHGLTGQIAAVLFSLGAYTWVEHSLRAKLSNIMDASIGARREAEPRKRVGSITDHLMKTVNIILMSQHREGSSWVILVNLVFGLVTMFHLAYLGVMFDQSSPDQATGYSWAHTMSKWRDLDYTSHWAMGILATVNWLL
;
A
#
# COMPACT_ATOMS: atom_id res chain seq x y z
N MET A 1 -16.64 18.28 20.09
CA MET A 1 -17.41 17.51 19.09
C MET A 1 -16.86 17.62 17.65
N ARG A 2 -16.46 18.79 17.12
CA ARG A 2 -15.89 18.89 15.74
C ARG A 2 -14.52 18.19 15.56
N ARG A 3 -13.64 18.20 16.57
CA ARG A 3 -12.32 17.52 16.49
C ARG A 3 -12.42 15.98 16.45
N SER A 4 -13.44 15.39 17.07
CA SER A 4 -13.64 13.94 17.07
C SER A 4 -14.16 13.42 15.72
N LEU A 5 -14.98 14.20 15.01
CA LEU A 5 -15.50 13.84 13.70
C LEU A 5 -14.40 13.86 12.62
N SER A 6 -13.53 14.89 12.63
CA SER A 6 -12.42 14.99 11.68
C SER A 6 -11.38 13.88 11.87
N LEU A 7 -11.10 13.49 13.12
CA LEU A 7 -10.23 12.36 13.43
C LEU A 7 -10.85 11.01 13.01
N ALA A 8 -12.17 10.84 13.17
CA ALA A 8 -12.86 9.64 12.74
C ALA A 8 -12.88 9.49 11.21
N ILE A 9 -13.05 10.58 10.46
CA ILE A 9 -13.00 10.58 8.99
C ILE A 9 -11.57 10.28 8.51
N LEU A 10 -10.55 10.91 9.10
CA LEU A 10 -9.15 10.67 8.75
C LEU A 10 -8.69 9.25 9.09
N SER A 11 -9.31 8.59 10.08
CA SER A 11 -9.01 7.19 10.41
C SER A 11 -9.58 6.19 9.41
N GLN A 12 -10.53 6.60 8.58
CA GLN A 12 -11.13 5.76 7.53
C GLN A 12 -10.38 5.85 6.19
N VAL A 13 -9.53 6.86 6.00
CA VAL A 13 -8.68 6.95 4.80
C VAL A 13 -7.55 5.92 4.93
N PRO A 14 -7.38 5.02 3.95
CA PRO A 14 -6.30 4.05 4.00
C PRO A 14 -4.95 4.77 3.98
N ARG A 15 -4.06 4.37 4.87
CA ARG A 15 -2.73 4.99 4.99
C ARG A 15 -1.84 4.67 3.80
N SER A 16 -2.05 3.53 3.16
CA SER A 16 -1.23 3.04 2.06
C SER A 16 -1.93 1.97 1.23
N LEU A 17 -1.43 1.71 0.01
CA LEU A 17 -1.86 0.59 -0.82
C LEU A 17 -1.68 -0.76 -0.13
N VAL A 18 -0.62 -0.93 0.66
CA VAL A 18 -0.39 -2.15 1.45
C VAL A 18 -1.55 -2.43 2.40
N GLU A 19 -2.07 -1.40 3.08
CA GLU A 19 -3.19 -1.54 4.01
C GLU A 19 -4.47 -1.97 3.28
N VAL A 20 -4.76 -1.37 2.13
CA VAL A 20 -5.92 -1.72 1.30
C VAL A 20 -5.83 -3.16 0.82
N VAL A 21 -4.71 -3.53 0.20
CA VAL A 21 -4.53 -4.88 -0.37
C VAL A 21 -4.59 -5.97 0.69
N VAL A 22 -4.02 -5.71 1.87
CA VAL A 22 -4.06 -6.67 2.98
C VAL A 22 -5.48 -6.86 3.51
N SER A 23 -6.28 -5.79 3.57
CA SER A 23 -7.64 -5.83 4.12
C SER A 23 -8.69 -6.32 3.14
N TRP A 24 -8.46 -6.21 1.83
CA TRP A 24 -9.44 -6.54 0.80
C TRP A 24 -9.88 -8.01 0.83
N ASN A 25 -8.92 -8.95 0.85
CA ASN A 25 -9.20 -10.38 0.91
C ASN A 25 -8.18 -11.07 1.83
N LEU A 26 -8.47 -11.10 3.11
CA LEU A 26 -7.57 -11.65 4.14
C LEU A 26 -7.21 -13.14 3.91
N PRO A 27 -8.13 -14.05 3.55
CA PRO A 27 -7.79 -15.44 3.27
C PRO A 27 -6.82 -15.57 2.09
N MET A 28 -7.11 -14.92 0.96
CA MET A 28 -6.26 -14.93 -0.22
C MET A 28 -4.89 -14.30 0.07
N HIS A 29 -4.88 -13.14 0.75
CA HIS A 29 -3.62 -12.50 1.16
C HIS A 29 -2.77 -13.41 2.05
N ARG A 30 -3.37 -14.10 3.02
CA ARG A 30 -2.64 -15.04 3.90
C ARG A 30 -2.05 -16.20 3.12
N TRP A 31 -2.83 -16.77 2.21
CA TRP A 31 -2.38 -17.87 1.36
C TRP A 31 -1.20 -17.45 0.47
N LEU A 32 -1.35 -16.38 -0.30
CA LEU A 32 -0.30 -15.83 -1.16
C LEU A 32 0.96 -15.47 -0.36
N LYS A 33 0.81 -14.90 0.84
CA LYS A 33 1.93 -14.56 1.71
C LYS A 33 2.72 -15.79 2.15
N VAL A 34 2.05 -16.89 2.49
CA VAL A 34 2.72 -18.09 3.02
C VAL A 34 3.32 -18.92 1.89
N TYR A 35 2.55 -19.17 0.84
CA TYR A 35 2.91 -20.14 -0.20
C TYR A 35 3.67 -19.54 -1.38
N VAL A 36 3.55 -18.23 -1.63
CA VAL A 36 4.25 -17.56 -2.71
C VAL A 36 5.31 -16.60 -2.18
N PHE A 37 4.90 -15.55 -1.45
CA PHE A 37 5.81 -14.49 -1.03
C PHE A 37 6.96 -14.98 -0.15
N LYS A 38 6.69 -15.73 0.92
CA LYS A 38 7.74 -16.21 1.83
C LYS A 38 8.71 -17.17 1.15
N GLN A 39 8.22 -18.01 0.23
CA GLN A 39 9.03 -18.97 -0.49
C GLN A 39 9.95 -18.29 -1.52
N SER A 40 9.45 -17.26 -2.19
CA SER A 40 10.21 -16.55 -3.23
C SER A 40 11.16 -15.50 -2.67
N ARG A 41 10.80 -14.86 -1.55
CA ARG A 41 11.58 -13.74 -0.97
C ARG A 41 13.03 -14.10 -0.65
N SER A 42 13.28 -15.31 -0.15
CA SER A 42 14.63 -15.77 0.21
C SER A 42 15.53 -15.96 -1.01
N ARG A 43 14.95 -16.25 -2.17
CA ARG A 43 15.68 -16.55 -3.43
C ARG A 43 15.76 -15.35 -4.37
N LEU A 44 14.68 -14.58 -4.49
CA LEU A 44 14.53 -13.53 -5.51
C LEU A 44 14.64 -12.12 -4.94
N GLY A 45 14.69 -11.98 -3.62
CA GLY A 45 14.62 -10.70 -2.94
C GLY A 45 13.19 -10.15 -2.83
N PRO A 46 12.97 -9.06 -2.05
CA PRO A 46 11.64 -8.62 -1.67
C PRO A 46 10.81 -8.06 -2.83
N GLY A 47 11.42 -7.30 -3.75
CA GLY A 47 10.71 -6.69 -4.88
C GLY A 47 10.18 -7.74 -5.86
N ALA A 48 11.05 -8.64 -6.32
CA ALA A 48 10.66 -9.73 -7.22
C ALA A 48 9.64 -10.67 -6.57
N ALA A 49 9.74 -10.91 -5.26
CA ALA A 49 8.77 -11.72 -4.53
C ALA A 49 7.38 -11.06 -4.49
N VAL A 50 7.29 -9.74 -4.36
CA VAL A 50 6.03 -9.00 -4.48
C VAL A 50 5.46 -9.19 -5.88
N MET A 51 6.23 -8.94 -6.93
CA MET A 51 5.77 -9.09 -8.32
C MET A 51 5.31 -10.50 -8.62
N LEU A 52 6.05 -11.52 -8.18
CA LEU A 52 5.64 -12.93 -8.33
C LEU A 52 4.34 -13.24 -7.57
N THR A 53 4.13 -12.62 -6.41
CA THR A 53 2.88 -12.78 -5.64
C THR A 53 1.69 -12.21 -6.39
N TYR A 54 1.83 -11.06 -7.05
CA TYR A 54 0.76 -10.49 -7.86
C TYR A 54 0.55 -11.27 -9.16
N LEU A 55 1.60 -11.82 -9.76
CA LEU A 55 1.48 -12.74 -10.89
C LEU A 55 0.70 -14.00 -10.49
N ALA A 56 1.02 -14.62 -9.36
CA ALA A 56 0.27 -15.76 -8.85
C ALA A 56 -1.19 -15.40 -8.55
N SER A 57 -1.45 -14.20 -8.03
CA SER A 57 -2.81 -13.69 -7.85
C SER A 57 -3.56 -13.57 -9.18
N THR A 58 -2.89 -13.13 -10.25
CA THR A 58 -3.47 -13.06 -11.60
C THR A 58 -3.89 -14.43 -12.11
N VAL A 59 -3.05 -15.44 -11.91
CA VAL A 59 -3.37 -16.83 -12.28
C VAL A 59 -4.63 -17.32 -11.54
N LEU A 60 -4.75 -17.04 -10.27
CA LEU A 60 -5.91 -17.40 -9.46
C LEU A 60 -7.19 -16.66 -9.87
N HIS A 61 -7.09 -15.49 -10.48
CA HIS A 61 -8.21 -14.71 -11.01
C HIS A 61 -8.59 -15.07 -12.47
N GLY A 62 -7.95 -16.08 -13.07
CA GLY A 62 -8.34 -16.61 -14.39
C GLY A 62 -7.58 -16.06 -15.58
N LEU A 63 -6.41 -15.46 -15.41
CA LEU A 63 -5.49 -15.01 -16.48
C LEU A 63 -6.12 -14.03 -17.50
N THR A 64 -7.13 -13.27 -17.11
CA THR A 64 -7.67 -12.25 -18.01
C THR A 64 -6.67 -11.09 -18.13
N GLY A 65 -6.42 -10.61 -19.36
CA GLY A 65 -5.45 -9.55 -19.62
C GLY A 65 -5.72 -8.27 -18.83
N GLN A 66 -6.99 -7.94 -18.65
CA GLN A 66 -7.43 -6.81 -17.82
C GLN A 66 -7.00 -6.95 -16.36
N ILE A 67 -7.36 -8.07 -15.72
CA ILE A 67 -7.02 -8.31 -14.30
C ILE A 67 -5.50 -8.41 -14.13
N ALA A 68 -4.81 -9.02 -15.09
CA ALA A 68 -3.35 -9.06 -15.10
C ALA A 68 -2.73 -7.66 -15.09
N ALA A 69 -3.21 -6.74 -15.94
CA ALA A 69 -2.72 -5.37 -16.02
C ALA A 69 -2.94 -4.62 -14.70
N VAL A 70 -4.15 -4.72 -14.12
CA VAL A 70 -4.48 -4.08 -12.84
C VAL A 70 -3.63 -4.61 -11.70
N LEU A 71 -3.57 -5.93 -11.54
CA LEU A 71 -2.86 -6.55 -10.43
C LEU A 71 -1.35 -6.30 -10.54
N PHE A 72 -0.79 -6.33 -11.76
CA PHE A 72 0.61 -6.04 -11.97
C PHE A 72 0.94 -4.59 -11.64
N SER A 73 0.13 -3.62 -12.12
CA SER A 73 0.28 -2.21 -11.77
C SER A 73 0.13 -1.99 -10.27
N LEU A 74 -0.88 -2.60 -9.64
CA LEU A 74 -1.10 -2.52 -8.19
C LEU A 74 0.10 -3.08 -7.41
N GLY A 75 0.70 -4.18 -7.88
CA GLY A 75 1.92 -4.76 -7.29
C GLY A 75 3.11 -3.80 -7.36
N ALA A 76 3.34 -3.20 -8.53
CA ALA A 76 4.40 -2.22 -8.73
C ALA A 76 4.19 -0.98 -7.83
N TYR A 77 2.98 -0.43 -7.78
CA TYR A 77 2.65 0.72 -6.92
C TYR A 77 2.84 0.41 -5.44
N THR A 78 2.33 -0.74 -5.00
CA THR A 78 2.48 -1.20 -3.61
C THR A 78 3.96 -1.34 -3.23
N TRP A 79 4.78 -1.87 -4.11
CA TRP A 79 6.21 -2.01 -3.87
C TRP A 79 6.92 -0.65 -3.80
N VAL A 80 6.70 0.22 -4.78
CA VAL A 80 7.33 1.55 -4.84
C VAL A 80 6.93 2.39 -3.65
N GLU A 81 5.64 2.49 -3.33
CA GLU A 81 5.14 3.24 -2.16
C GLU A 81 5.74 2.70 -0.87
N HIS A 82 5.69 1.38 -0.66
CA HIS A 82 6.22 0.76 0.56
C HIS A 82 7.72 1.01 0.74
N SER A 83 8.50 0.85 -0.32
CA SER A 83 9.95 1.05 -0.31
C SER A 83 10.31 2.52 -0.05
N LEU A 84 9.67 3.46 -0.75
CA LEU A 84 9.87 4.89 -0.57
C LEU A 84 9.53 5.33 0.86
N ARG A 85 8.38 4.92 1.38
CA ARG A 85 7.95 5.27 2.74
C ARG A 85 8.87 4.70 3.81
N ALA A 86 9.43 3.49 3.58
CA ALA A 86 10.41 2.90 4.49
C ALA A 86 11.71 3.72 4.53
N LYS A 87 12.21 4.15 3.37
CA LYS A 87 13.39 5.01 3.28
C LYS A 87 13.16 6.37 3.94
N LEU A 88 12.04 7.04 3.60
CA LEU A 88 11.67 8.32 4.21
C LEU A 88 11.51 8.22 5.72
N SER A 89 10.89 7.16 6.22
CA SER A 89 10.73 6.92 7.66
C SER A 89 12.09 6.81 8.37
N ASN A 90 13.06 6.15 7.74
CA ASN A 90 14.40 6.01 8.29
C ASN A 90 15.20 7.32 8.23
N ILE A 91 15.13 8.05 7.09
CA ILE A 91 15.88 9.32 6.91
C ILE A 91 15.35 10.39 7.86
N MET A 92 14.04 10.48 8.02
CA MET A 92 13.38 11.55 8.78
C MET A 92 13.11 11.16 10.24
N ASP A 93 13.46 9.94 10.63
CA ASP A 93 13.15 9.34 11.95
C ASP A 93 11.69 9.59 12.39
N ALA A 94 10.75 9.32 11.45
CA ALA A 94 9.35 9.66 11.60
C ALA A 94 8.42 8.50 11.26
N SER A 95 7.24 8.45 11.88
CA SER A 95 6.22 7.43 11.63
C SER A 95 5.49 7.66 10.29
N ILE A 96 6.23 7.53 9.18
CA ILE A 96 5.73 7.67 7.80
C ILE A 96 5.53 6.30 7.14
N GLY A 97 6.00 5.22 7.75
CA GLY A 97 5.93 3.86 7.20
C GLY A 97 4.53 3.47 6.72
N ALA A 98 4.47 2.58 5.72
CA ALA A 98 3.23 2.15 5.08
C ALA A 98 2.25 1.43 6.03
N ARG A 99 2.71 0.96 7.17
CA ARG A 99 1.90 0.39 8.24
C ARG A 99 2.12 1.18 9.51
N ARG A 100 1.05 1.35 10.30
CA ARG A 100 1.20 1.87 11.66
C ARG A 100 2.09 0.90 12.45
N GLU A 101 3.02 1.45 13.21
CA GLU A 101 3.78 0.64 14.16
C GLU A 101 2.78 -0.02 15.12
N ALA A 102 2.81 -1.35 15.19
CA ALA A 102 1.99 -2.06 16.17
C ALA A 102 2.46 -1.66 17.56
N GLU A 103 1.53 -1.32 18.45
CA GLU A 103 1.86 -1.14 19.87
C GLU A 103 2.74 -2.30 20.35
N PRO A 104 3.83 -2.02 21.07
CA PRO A 104 4.75 -3.05 21.52
C PRO A 104 4.00 -4.08 22.34
N ARG A 105 3.95 -5.31 21.83
CA ARG A 105 3.32 -6.45 22.50
C ARG A 105 3.99 -6.61 23.86
N LYS A 106 3.25 -6.38 24.95
CA LYS A 106 3.73 -6.52 26.33
C LYS A 106 4.38 -7.90 26.50
N ARG A 107 5.71 -7.96 26.45
CA ARG A 107 6.46 -9.12 26.98
C ARG A 107 6.62 -8.89 28.46
N VAL A 108 6.21 -9.88 29.26
CA VAL A 108 6.38 -9.89 30.71
C VAL A 108 7.87 -9.96 31.03
N GLY A 109 8.43 -8.86 31.50
CA GLY A 109 9.79 -8.70 31.99
C GLY A 109 9.77 -7.76 33.20
N SER A 110 10.84 -7.71 34.00
CA SER A 110 10.92 -6.98 35.27
C SER A 110 10.26 -5.60 35.26
N ILE A 111 9.48 -5.29 36.27
CA ILE A 111 8.57 -4.13 36.36
C ILE A 111 9.29 -2.78 36.14
N THR A 112 10.53 -2.63 36.58
CA THR A 112 11.32 -1.40 36.44
C THR A 112 11.88 -1.17 35.05
N ASP A 113 12.35 -2.21 34.36
CA ASP A 113 12.79 -2.14 32.96
C ASP A 113 11.60 -1.88 32.01
N HIS A 114 10.43 -2.40 32.38
CA HIS A 114 9.21 -2.17 31.63
C HIS A 114 8.71 -0.71 31.76
N LEU A 115 8.75 -0.11 32.95
CA LEU A 115 8.31 1.27 33.14
C LEU A 115 9.18 2.26 32.37
N MET A 116 10.51 2.15 32.45
CA MET A 116 11.42 3.04 31.72
C MET A 116 11.34 2.86 30.21
N LYS A 117 11.25 1.62 29.74
CA LYS A 117 11.08 1.31 28.30
C LYS A 117 9.72 1.74 27.77
N THR A 118 8.65 1.55 28.55
CA THR A 118 7.28 1.96 28.19
C THR A 118 7.16 3.49 28.16
N VAL A 119 7.72 4.20 29.12
CA VAL A 119 7.74 5.68 29.16
C VAL A 119 8.55 6.23 27.98
N ASN A 120 9.74 5.69 27.68
CA ASN A 120 10.52 6.10 26.51
C ASN A 120 9.80 5.79 25.18
N ILE A 121 9.15 4.62 25.06
CA ILE A 121 8.39 4.25 23.85
C ILE A 121 7.17 5.16 23.69
N ILE A 122 6.44 5.48 24.76
CA ILE A 122 5.27 6.38 24.71
C ILE A 122 5.70 7.79 24.36
N LEU A 123 6.77 8.31 24.97
CA LEU A 123 7.29 9.65 24.68
C LEU A 123 7.83 9.74 23.24
N MET A 124 8.56 8.73 22.76
CA MET A 124 9.04 8.69 21.38
C MET A 124 7.90 8.49 20.36
N SER A 125 6.92 7.63 20.63
CA SER A 125 5.79 7.42 19.72
C SER A 125 4.89 8.66 19.64
N GLN A 126 4.65 9.36 20.75
CA GLN A 126 3.90 10.63 20.74
C GLN A 126 4.65 11.73 19.98
N HIS A 127 5.97 11.77 20.06
CA HIS A 127 6.77 12.76 19.32
C HIS A 127 6.86 12.42 17.81
N ARG A 128 6.83 11.14 17.44
CA ARG A 128 6.91 10.67 16.04
C ARG A 128 5.58 10.72 15.30
N GLU A 129 4.44 10.51 15.98
CA GLU A 129 3.10 10.49 15.33
C GLU A 129 2.37 11.83 15.39
N GLY A 130 2.62 12.66 16.40
CA GLY A 130 1.86 13.87 16.70
C GLY A 130 2.28 15.14 15.94
N SER A 131 3.37 15.09 15.18
CA SER A 131 3.82 16.27 14.43
C SER A 131 2.93 16.53 13.22
N SER A 132 2.48 17.77 13.05
CA SER A 132 1.55 18.18 11.98
C SER A 132 2.07 17.82 10.57
N TRP A 133 3.39 17.88 10.34
CA TRP A 133 3.98 17.52 9.07
C TRP A 133 3.92 16.00 8.80
N VAL A 134 4.06 15.15 9.82
CA VAL A 134 3.93 13.68 9.69
C VAL A 134 2.50 13.31 9.29
N ILE A 135 1.52 13.98 9.90
CA ILE A 135 0.10 13.82 9.55
C ILE A 135 -0.11 14.25 8.09
N LEU A 136 0.44 15.39 7.69
CA LEU A 136 0.33 15.89 6.32
C LEU A 136 0.94 14.91 5.31
N VAL A 137 2.15 14.42 5.55
CA VAL A 137 2.82 13.45 4.66
C VAL A 137 2.00 12.16 4.55
N ASN A 138 1.51 11.62 5.66
CA ASN A 138 0.65 10.44 5.63
C ASN A 138 -0.67 10.67 4.89
N LEU A 139 -1.25 11.87 5.01
CA LEU A 139 -2.45 12.27 4.27
C LEU A 139 -2.17 12.34 2.76
N VAL A 140 -1.05 12.95 2.35
CA VAL A 140 -0.65 13.02 0.94
C VAL A 140 -0.49 11.61 0.35
N PHE A 141 0.21 10.71 1.05
CA PHE A 141 0.31 9.32 0.60
C PHE A 141 -1.04 8.61 0.55
N GLY A 142 -1.94 8.88 1.50
CA GLY A 142 -3.31 8.35 1.48
C GLY A 142 -4.10 8.84 0.26
N LEU A 143 -3.99 10.12 -0.08
CA LEU A 143 -4.63 10.69 -1.28
C LEU A 143 -4.05 10.10 -2.57
N VAL A 144 -2.73 9.92 -2.66
CA VAL A 144 -2.08 9.23 -3.78
C VAL A 144 -2.54 7.78 -3.89
N THR A 145 -2.68 7.08 -2.76
CA THR A 145 -3.25 5.73 -2.71
C THR A 145 -4.67 5.71 -3.29
N MET A 146 -5.55 6.62 -2.85
CA MET A 146 -6.93 6.71 -3.34
C MET A 146 -6.97 7.02 -4.84
N PHE A 147 -6.11 7.93 -5.32
CA PHE A 147 -5.96 8.25 -6.73
C PHE A 147 -5.55 7.02 -7.56
N HIS A 148 -4.54 6.27 -7.13
CA HIS A 148 -4.11 5.05 -7.83
C HIS A 148 -5.20 3.99 -7.87
N LEU A 149 -5.94 3.78 -6.77
CA LEU A 149 -7.05 2.83 -6.73
C LEU A 149 -8.19 3.23 -7.64
N ALA A 150 -8.60 4.51 -7.63
CA ALA A 150 -9.63 5.02 -8.51
C ALA A 150 -9.23 4.87 -9.99
N TYR A 151 -7.98 5.24 -10.32
CA TYR A 151 -7.46 5.10 -11.67
C TYR A 151 -7.40 3.64 -12.14
N LEU A 152 -6.91 2.73 -11.31
CA LEU A 152 -6.88 1.31 -11.65
C LEU A 152 -8.28 0.70 -11.76
N GLY A 153 -9.26 1.30 -11.06
CA GLY A 153 -10.66 0.86 -11.09
C GLY A 153 -11.47 1.35 -12.28
N VAL A 154 -10.99 2.37 -13.02
CA VAL A 154 -11.76 3.02 -14.09
C VAL A 154 -12.15 2.08 -15.24
N MET A 155 -11.39 1.01 -15.44
CA MET A 155 -11.65 0.02 -16.47
C MET A 155 -12.85 -0.91 -16.16
N PHE A 156 -13.30 -0.98 -14.91
CA PHE A 156 -14.49 -1.72 -14.51
C PHE A 156 -15.75 -0.88 -14.76
N ASP A 157 -15.89 -0.42 -16.00
CA ASP A 157 -16.99 0.43 -16.44
C ASP A 157 -18.25 -0.40 -16.69
N GLN A 158 -19.19 -0.32 -15.77
CA GLN A 158 -20.47 -1.05 -15.86
C GLN A 158 -21.38 -0.58 -17.00
N SER A 159 -21.11 0.57 -17.59
CA SER A 159 -21.87 1.10 -18.74
C SER A 159 -21.34 0.60 -20.09
N SER A 160 -20.19 -0.07 -20.10
CA SER A 160 -19.59 -0.60 -21.33
C SER A 160 -20.31 -1.85 -21.82
N PRO A 161 -20.57 -1.99 -23.15
CA PRO A 161 -21.10 -3.23 -23.73
C PRO A 161 -20.19 -4.45 -23.49
N ASP A 162 -18.89 -4.23 -23.23
CA ASP A 162 -17.92 -5.28 -22.92
C ASP A 162 -18.16 -5.96 -21.56
N GLN A 163 -19.05 -5.40 -20.72
CA GLN A 163 -19.38 -6.01 -19.41
C GLN A 163 -19.94 -7.44 -19.58
N ALA A 164 -20.76 -7.68 -20.58
CA ALA A 164 -21.40 -8.98 -20.81
C ALA A 164 -20.43 -10.04 -21.39
N THR A 165 -19.45 -9.61 -22.17
CA THR A 165 -18.48 -10.50 -22.85
C THR A 165 -17.14 -10.61 -22.13
N GLY A 166 -16.92 -9.78 -21.11
CA GLY A 166 -15.64 -9.62 -20.41
C GLY A 166 -14.76 -8.54 -21.06
N TYR A 167 -14.11 -7.76 -20.23
CA TYR A 167 -13.25 -6.66 -20.70
C TYR A 167 -11.95 -7.21 -21.30
N SER A 168 -11.58 -6.69 -22.47
CA SER A 168 -10.35 -7.05 -23.16
C SER A 168 -9.13 -6.25 -22.66
N TRP A 169 -7.94 -6.71 -23.01
CA TRP A 169 -6.71 -5.94 -22.83
C TRP A 169 -6.77 -4.56 -23.54
N ALA A 170 -7.32 -4.54 -24.77
CA ALA A 170 -7.46 -3.31 -25.55
C ALA A 170 -8.36 -2.29 -24.84
N HIS A 171 -9.47 -2.73 -24.23
CA HIS A 171 -10.35 -1.89 -23.41
C HIS A 171 -9.57 -1.25 -22.25
N THR A 172 -8.81 -2.04 -21.51
CA THR A 172 -7.99 -1.55 -20.39
C THR A 172 -6.99 -0.47 -20.86
N MET A 173 -6.28 -0.76 -21.94
CA MET A 173 -5.28 0.18 -22.47
C MET A 173 -5.92 1.46 -23.01
N SER A 174 -7.11 1.40 -23.63
CA SER A 174 -7.81 2.60 -24.08
C SER A 174 -8.24 3.48 -22.92
N LYS A 175 -8.82 2.92 -21.86
CA LYS A 175 -9.23 3.67 -20.66
C LYS A 175 -8.03 4.36 -19.99
N TRP A 176 -6.90 3.68 -19.89
CA TRP A 176 -5.68 4.30 -19.33
C TRP A 176 -5.07 5.35 -20.24
N ARG A 177 -5.13 5.16 -21.55
CA ARG A 177 -4.71 6.15 -22.55
C ARG A 177 -5.59 7.40 -22.49
N ASP A 178 -6.92 7.25 -22.36
CA ASP A 178 -7.85 8.36 -22.24
C ASP A 178 -7.61 9.21 -20.98
N LEU A 179 -6.91 8.67 -19.99
CA LEU A 179 -6.40 9.33 -18.80
C LEU A 179 -4.90 9.67 -18.86
N ASP A 180 -4.32 9.69 -20.07
CA ASP A 180 -2.90 10.02 -20.33
C ASP A 180 -1.90 9.24 -19.47
N TYR A 181 -2.24 8.02 -19.04
CA TYR A 181 -1.43 7.21 -18.13
C TYR A 181 -0.96 7.94 -16.86
N THR A 182 -1.74 8.93 -16.39
CA THR A 182 -1.34 9.84 -15.30
C THR A 182 -0.89 9.12 -14.04
N SER A 183 -1.56 8.05 -13.64
CA SER A 183 -1.20 7.26 -12.45
C SER A 183 0.13 6.50 -12.64
N HIS A 184 0.40 6.01 -13.85
CA HIS A 184 1.66 5.33 -14.17
C HIS A 184 2.83 6.33 -14.19
N TRP A 185 2.62 7.54 -14.70
CA TRP A 185 3.62 8.62 -14.61
C TRP A 185 3.90 9.03 -13.17
N ALA A 186 2.86 9.21 -12.37
CA ALA A 186 3.01 9.49 -10.93
C ALA A 186 3.81 8.40 -10.22
N MET A 187 3.53 7.12 -10.52
CA MET A 187 4.28 6.00 -9.98
C MET A 187 5.74 6.01 -10.47
N GLY A 188 5.99 6.34 -11.74
CA GLY A 188 7.33 6.47 -12.30
C GLY A 188 8.16 7.54 -11.58
N ILE A 189 7.55 8.69 -11.26
CA ILE A 189 8.18 9.76 -10.47
C ILE A 189 8.52 9.24 -9.07
N LEU A 190 7.58 8.58 -8.38
CA LEU A 190 7.82 8.01 -7.06
C LEU A 190 8.93 6.94 -7.08
N ALA A 191 8.96 6.12 -8.13
CA ALA A 191 10.00 5.11 -8.32
C ALA A 191 11.39 5.74 -8.53
N THR A 192 11.46 6.82 -9.30
CA THR A 192 12.71 7.58 -9.51
C THR A 192 13.19 8.20 -8.20
N VAL A 193 12.30 8.83 -7.43
CA VAL A 193 12.64 9.36 -6.09
C VAL A 193 13.11 8.24 -5.17
N ASN A 194 12.41 7.11 -5.18
CA ASN A 194 12.81 5.94 -4.39
C ASN A 194 14.17 5.38 -4.79
N TRP A 195 14.56 5.48 -6.05
CA TRP A 195 15.88 5.04 -6.53
C TRP A 195 17.00 6.00 -6.14
N LEU A 196 16.72 7.31 -6.16
CA LEU A 196 17.69 8.36 -5.82
C LEU A 196 18.00 8.44 -4.31
N LEU A 197 17.05 8.07 -3.45
CA LEU A 197 17.24 7.98 -1.99
C LEU A 197 17.90 6.65 -1.58
#